data_bef0c4a9ee44a6f7a40f7b2d78f1fcab
#
_entry.id   bef0c4a9ee44a6f7a40f7b2d78f1fcab
#
_cell.length_a   1.000
_cell.length_b   1.000
_cell.length_c   1.000
_cell.angle_alpha   90.00
_cell.angle_beta   90.00
_cell.angle_gamma   90.00
#
_symmetry.space_group_name_H-M   'P 1'
#
loop_
_entity.id
_entity.type
_entity.pdbx_description
1 polymer ?
#
loop_
_entity_poly.entity_id
_entity_poly.type
_entity_poly.pdbx_seq_one_letter_code
_entity_poly.pdbx_strand_id
1 'polypeptide(L)'
;MRNHSLVYAPRIRDLLDRTEKVFRIDPATVGVADCRLLADVVAARPVRSDERSVYKPAAGADIPHDSATRTIRALGQDVMAGIRTPPPPARALAGAWPYASTSYLRRWLFASDPLPISLLSKRGVTRSDTLSRIVDRAVTVRPGSEAAGRSTALAGLIRGASDPLDRKQAIAMYRRATATLCDGVAALAGNALWLLRQEREQRGEERDAAPADLTAALWETLRLLPPAWMLWRKGGDAYTALHPEIGPGDDVALFPLLMHRHPDYWSDPMEFRPERWTGVADPEKTPAFMPFGFDGARCWAKHLVVPLAERLLTVAFDNGLVIRGPHRDAPVPLRSLLSVRFDAATGA
;
A
#
# COMPACT_ATOMS: atom_id res chain seq x y z
N MET A 1 -5.83 -17.66 18.71
CA MET A 1 -4.90 -16.55 18.39
C MET A 1 -3.66 -17.14 17.74
N ARG A 2 -3.77 -17.50 16.48
CA ARG A 2 -2.75 -18.36 15.88
C ARG A 2 -1.88 -17.52 14.93
N ASN A 3 -0.60 -17.47 15.20
CA ASN A 3 0.51 -17.05 14.32
C ASN A 3 0.49 -15.65 13.66
N HIS A 4 -0.65 -14.96 13.51
CA HIS A 4 -0.69 -13.57 13.01
C HIS A 4 0.02 -12.59 13.96
N SER A 5 0.14 -12.93 15.24
CA SER A 5 0.83 -12.13 16.24
C SER A 5 2.33 -11.96 15.96
N LEU A 6 2.93 -12.87 15.17
CA LEU A 6 4.35 -12.77 14.80
C LEU A 6 4.65 -11.63 13.80
N VAL A 7 3.63 -11.18 13.08
CA VAL A 7 3.74 -10.11 12.07
C VAL A 7 3.67 -8.73 12.68
N TYR A 8 3.08 -8.61 13.86
CA TYR A 8 2.79 -7.34 14.48
C TYR A 8 3.85 -6.93 15.51
N ALA A 9 4.20 -5.65 15.52
CA ALA A 9 4.93 -5.05 16.64
C ALA A 9 4.13 -5.20 17.95
N PRO A 10 4.78 -5.28 19.13
CA PRO A 10 4.09 -5.46 20.41
C PRO A 10 2.90 -4.53 20.62
N ARG A 11 3.06 -3.23 20.35
CA ARG A 11 1.98 -2.23 20.46
C ARG A 11 0.75 -2.53 19.57
N ILE A 12 0.95 -3.12 18.40
CA ILE A 12 -0.17 -3.51 17.53
C ILE A 12 -0.86 -4.74 18.11
N ARG A 13 -0.11 -5.67 18.71
CA ARG A 13 -0.69 -6.84 19.38
C ARG A 13 -1.61 -6.42 20.51
N ASP A 14 -1.16 -5.47 21.35
CA ASP A 14 -1.96 -4.94 22.44
C ASP A 14 -3.27 -4.27 21.94
N LEU A 15 -3.22 -3.66 20.74
CA LEU A 15 -4.41 -3.11 20.10
C LEU A 15 -5.38 -4.20 19.58
N LEU A 16 -4.86 -5.32 19.10
CA LEU A 16 -5.70 -6.43 18.56
C LEU A 16 -6.55 -7.13 19.64
N ASP A 17 -6.14 -7.03 20.90
CA ASP A 17 -6.87 -7.60 22.03
C ASP A 17 -8.01 -6.67 22.53
N ARG A 18 -8.12 -5.47 21.98
CA ARG A 18 -9.20 -4.53 22.32
C ARG A 18 -10.50 -4.91 21.64
N THR A 19 -11.57 -4.78 22.41
CA THR A 19 -12.96 -4.99 21.96
C THR A 19 -13.73 -3.68 21.86
N GLU A 20 -13.18 -2.58 22.38
CA GLU A 20 -13.79 -1.27 22.27
C GLU A 20 -13.63 -0.71 20.87
N LYS A 21 -14.70 -0.16 20.32
CA LYS A 21 -14.71 0.49 19.02
C LYS A 21 -14.15 1.91 19.04
N VAL A 22 -14.19 2.55 20.19
CA VAL A 22 -13.62 3.88 20.44
C VAL A 22 -12.85 3.82 21.77
N PHE A 23 -11.60 4.25 21.77
CA PHE A 23 -10.74 4.11 22.94
C PHE A 23 -9.62 5.15 22.97
N ARG A 24 -9.13 5.49 24.15
CA ARG A 24 -7.95 6.31 24.31
C ARG A 24 -6.66 5.51 24.05
N ILE A 25 -5.78 6.07 23.20
CA ILE A 25 -4.43 5.54 22.95
C ILE A 25 -3.44 6.22 23.89
N ASP A 26 -3.55 7.54 24.01
CA ASP A 26 -2.80 8.41 24.90
C ASP A 26 -3.68 9.63 25.23
N PRO A 27 -3.23 10.54 26.14
CA PRO A 27 -4.02 11.69 26.57
C PRO A 27 -4.50 12.64 25.46
N ALA A 28 -3.86 12.61 24.30
CA ALA A 28 -4.15 13.48 23.16
C ALA A 28 -4.62 12.73 21.90
N THR A 29 -4.89 11.42 22.02
CA THR A 29 -5.22 10.60 20.84
C THR A 29 -6.34 9.61 21.10
N VAL A 30 -7.38 9.66 20.30
CA VAL A 30 -8.51 8.72 20.29
C VAL A 30 -8.36 7.73 19.14
N GLY A 31 -8.45 6.44 19.42
CA GLY A 31 -8.53 5.35 18.45
C GLY A 31 -9.98 5.07 18.05
N VAL A 32 -10.23 4.89 16.77
CA VAL A 32 -11.56 4.60 16.21
C VAL A 32 -11.49 3.34 15.34
N ALA A 33 -12.28 2.33 15.71
CA ALA A 33 -12.51 1.09 14.98
C ALA A 33 -14.01 0.89 14.67
N ASP A 34 -14.87 1.86 14.96
CA ASP A 34 -16.27 1.86 14.59
C ASP A 34 -16.47 2.29 13.13
N CYS A 35 -17.22 1.50 12.35
CA CYS A 35 -17.36 1.75 10.92
C CYS A 35 -18.14 3.02 10.58
N ARG A 36 -19.14 3.41 11.41
CA ARG A 36 -19.93 4.63 11.20
C ARG A 36 -19.13 5.86 11.61
N LEU A 37 -18.60 5.85 12.82
CA LEU A 37 -17.79 6.96 13.31
C LEU A 37 -16.55 7.20 12.43
N LEU A 38 -15.93 6.13 11.93
CA LEU A 38 -14.80 6.25 11.00
C LEU A 38 -15.21 6.96 9.70
N ALA A 39 -16.38 6.63 9.15
CA ALA A 39 -16.93 7.31 7.98
C ALA A 39 -17.21 8.79 8.30
N ASP A 40 -17.80 9.08 9.45
CA ASP A 40 -18.14 10.44 9.89
C ASP A 40 -16.86 11.28 10.08
N VAL A 41 -15.82 10.75 10.70
CA VAL A 41 -14.52 11.42 10.85
C VAL A 41 -13.87 11.70 9.50
N VAL A 42 -13.99 10.80 8.53
CA VAL A 42 -13.49 11.02 7.19
C VAL A 42 -14.28 12.09 6.45
N ALA A 43 -15.62 12.12 6.64
CA ALA A 43 -16.52 13.08 6.01
C ALA A 43 -16.41 14.48 6.63
N ALA A 44 -16.27 14.56 7.96
CA ALA A 44 -16.17 15.82 8.70
C ALA A 44 -14.86 16.58 8.46
N ARG A 45 -13.86 15.95 7.87
CA ARG A 45 -12.67 16.65 7.47
C ARG A 45 -13.06 17.72 6.45
N PRO A 46 -12.78 19.01 6.75
CA PRO A 46 -12.93 20.06 5.74
C PRO A 46 -11.96 19.73 4.60
N VAL A 47 -12.47 19.08 3.58
CA VAL A 47 -11.75 18.88 2.34
C VAL A 47 -11.72 20.26 1.68
N ARG A 48 -10.67 21.02 1.94
CA ARG A 48 -10.31 22.04 0.97
C ARG A 48 -10.18 21.29 -0.35
N SER A 49 -10.81 21.79 -1.39
CA SER A 49 -10.86 21.16 -2.72
C SER A 49 -9.48 20.81 -3.27
N ASP A 50 -8.45 21.44 -2.73
CA ASP A 50 -7.01 21.32 -2.98
C ASP A 50 -6.29 20.35 -2.02
N GLU A 51 -6.90 19.92 -0.91
CA GLU A 51 -6.31 19.02 0.09
C GLU A 51 -6.62 17.54 -0.14
N ARG A 52 -6.62 17.04 -1.35
CA ARG A 52 -6.64 15.58 -1.53
C ARG A 52 -5.35 15.01 -0.95
N SER A 53 -5.49 14.34 0.19
CA SER A 53 -4.41 13.83 1.04
C SER A 53 -3.40 12.91 0.34
N VAL A 54 -3.73 12.43 -0.84
CA VAL A 54 -2.89 11.55 -1.67
C VAL A 54 -1.62 12.27 -2.15
N TYR A 55 -1.63 13.59 -2.19
CA TYR A 55 -0.58 14.37 -2.83
C TYR A 55 0.10 15.40 -1.94
N LYS A 56 -0.06 15.29 -0.61
CA LYS A 56 0.79 16.09 0.28
C LYS A 56 2.24 15.68 0.06
N PRO A 57 3.08 16.53 -0.53
CA PRO A 57 4.50 16.24 -0.60
C PRO A 57 5.03 16.14 0.81
N ALA A 58 6.08 15.36 1.03
CA ALA A 58 6.72 15.18 2.33
C ALA A 58 7.22 16.49 2.96
N ALA A 59 7.22 17.58 2.21
CA ALA A 59 7.67 18.91 2.60
C ALA A 59 6.55 19.95 2.84
N GLY A 60 5.28 19.54 2.89
CA GLY A 60 4.17 20.46 3.25
C GLY A 60 3.74 21.46 2.17
N ALA A 61 4.28 21.37 0.96
CA ALA A 61 3.83 22.22 -0.14
C ALA A 61 2.54 21.66 -0.77
N ASP A 62 1.53 22.48 -0.98
CA ASP A 62 0.31 22.09 -1.65
C ASP A 62 0.57 21.88 -3.15
N ILE A 63 0.10 20.75 -3.68
CA ILE A 63 0.18 20.47 -5.11
C ILE A 63 -1.14 20.92 -5.75
N PRO A 64 -1.11 21.79 -6.77
CA PRO A 64 -2.32 22.19 -7.47
C PRO A 64 -3.09 20.98 -7.99
N HIS A 65 -4.43 21.03 -7.87
CA HIS A 65 -5.31 19.92 -8.25
C HIS A 65 -5.08 19.43 -9.68
N ASP A 66 -4.89 20.34 -10.63
CA ASP A 66 -4.67 20.00 -12.04
C ASP A 66 -3.33 19.30 -12.26
N SER A 67 -2.27 19.72 -11.56
CA SER A 67 -0.97 19.05 -11.61
C SER A 67 -1.06 17.65 -11.02
N ALA A 68 -1.79 17.49 -9.92
CA ALA A 68 -2.06 16.20 -9.31
C ALA A 68 -2.81 15.27 -10.27
N THR A 69 -3.89 15.75 -10.88
CA THR A 69 -4.72 14.98 -11.81
C THR A 69 -3.94 14.58 -13.06
N ARG A 70 -3.14 15.48 -13.63
CA ARG A 70 -2.26 15.16 -14.77
C ARG A 70 -1.26 14.07 -14.43
N THR A 71 -0.64 14.15 -13.26
CA THR A 71 0.35 13.17 -12.82
C THR A 71 -0.26 11.80 -12.58
N ILE A 72 -1.47 11.72 -11.98
CA ILE A 72 -2.16 10.43 -11.82
C ILE A 72 -2.52 9.82 -13.16
N ARG A 73 -3.02 10.64 -14.07
CA ARG A 73 -3.39 10.17 -15.41
C ARG A 73 -2.16 9.60 -16.13
N ALA A 74 -1.03 10.30 -16.09
CA ALA A 74 0.22 9.83 -16.66
C ALA A 74 0.71 8.54 -16.00
N LEU A 75 0.63 8.45 -14.68
CA LEU A 75 0.99 7.24 -13.95
C LEU A 75 0.08 6.07 -14.31
N GLY A 76 -1.23 6.28 -14.40
CA GLY A 76 -2.18 5.26 -14.84
C GLY A 76 -1.87 4.76 -16.26
N GLN A 77 -1.52 5.66 -17.19
CA GLN A 77 -1.10 5.30 -18.55
C GLN A 77 0.16 4.43 -18.53
N ASP A 78 1.16 4.78 -17.71
CA ASP A 78 2.41 4.02 -17.59
C ASP A 78 2.17 2.62 -17.03
N VAL A 79 1.34 2.51 -15.97
CA VAL A 79 0.95 1.23 -15.39
C VAL A 79 0.23 0.35 -16.41
N MET A 80 -0.77 0.90 -17.09
CA MET A 80 -1.52 0.16 -18.11
C MET A 80 -0.66 -0.27 -19.29
N ALA A 81 0.29 0.56 -19.69
CA ALA A 81 1.25 0.21 -20.73
C ALA A 81 2.24 -0.87 -20.22
N GLY A 82 2.67 -0.79 -18.95
CA GLY A 82 3.53 -1.80 -18.31
C GLY A 82 2.88 -3.17 -18.21
N ILE A 83 1.63 -3.22 -17.78
CA ILE A 83 0.86 -4.48 -17.66
C ILE A 83 0.78 -5.24 -19.00
N ARG A 84 0.78 -4.52 -20.13
CA ARG A 84 0.74 -5.11 -21.48
C ARG A 84 2.08 -5.68 -21.93
N THR A 85 3.17 -5.36 -21.25
CA THR A 85 4.48 -5.93 -21.56
C THR A 85 4.66 -7.26 -20.81
N PRO A 86 5.48 -8.18 -21.31
CA PRO A 86 5.85 -9.38 -20.57
C PRO A 86 6.47 -9.01 -19.23
N PRO A 87 6.12 -9.73 -18.15
CA PRO A 87 6.73 -9.50 -16.84
C PRO A 87 8.24 -9.81 -16.90
N PRO A 88 9.05 -9.18 -16.03
CA PRO A 88 10.45 -9.55 -15.88
C PRO A 88 10.61 -11.04 -15.49
N PRO A 89 11.79 -11.67 -15.72
CA PRO A 89 12.03 -13.04 -15.32
C PRO A 89 11.77 -13.24 -13.82
N ALA A 90 11.11 -14.34 -13.44
CA ALA A 90 10.72 -14.63 -12.06
C ALA A 90 11.90 -14.69 -11.08
N ARG A 91 13.12 -15.05 -11.55
CA ARG A 91 14.35 -14.98 -10.73
C ARG A 91 14.57 -13.61 -10.08
N ALA A 92 14.00 -12.55 -10.64
CA ALA A 92 14.08 -11.21 -10.05
C ALA A 92 13.17 -11.01 -8.84
N LEU A 93 12.29 -11.98 -8.52
CA LEU A 93 11.50 -12.04 -7.28
C LEU A 93 12.27 -12.70 -6.13
N ALA A 94 13.37 -13.38 -6.40
CA ALA A 94 14.21 -13.95 -5.35
C ALA A 94 14.88 -12.86 -4.51
N GLY A 95 14.98 -13.09 -3.21
CA GLY A 95 15.57 -12.17 -2.24
C GLY A 95 14.60 -11.74 -1.15
N ALA A 96 14.98 -10.69 -0.43
CA ALA A 96 14.21 -10.19 0.70
C ALA A 96 12.91 -9.47 0.25
N TRP A 97 11.76 -9.97 0.68
CA TRP A 97 10.48 -9.34 0.48
C TRP A 97 10.15 -8.39 1.66
N PRO A 98 9.50 -7.25 1.40
CA PRO A 98 8.88 -6.77 0.14
C PRO A 98 9.87 -6.06 -0.82
N TYR A 99 11.16 -5.99 -0.52
CA TYR A 99 12.11 -5.23 -1.35
C TYR A 99 12.23 -5.81 -2.78
N ALA A 100 12.41 -7.12 -2.90
CA ALA A 100 12.53 -7.80 -4.20
C ALA A 100 11.26 -7.60 -5.04
N SER A 101 10.08 -7.81 -4.46
CA SER A 101 8.80 -7.64 -5.14
C SER A 101 8.51 -6.18 -5.53
N THR A 102 8.87 -5.20 -4.68
CA THR A 102 8.78 -3.78 -5.03
C THR A 102 9.68 -3.44 -6.23
N SER A 103 10.92 -3.92 -6.23
CA SER A 103 11.87 -3.69 -7.33
C SER A 103 11.40 -4.35 -8.62
N TYR A 104 10.82 -5.56 -8.52
CA TYR A 104 10.23 -6.27 -9.64
C TYR A 104 9.09 -5.48 -10.27
N LEU A 105 8.13 -5.01 -9.48
CA LEU A 105 7.00 -4.21 -9.94
C LEU A 105 7.45 -2.92 -10.62
N ARG A 106 8.43 -2.23 -10.07
CA ARG A 106 8.96 -1.01 -10.68
C ARG A 106 9.54 -1.25 -12.07
N ARG A 107 10.33 -2.30 -12.23
CA ARG A 107 10.89 -2.69 -13.53
C ARG A 107 9.78 -3.04 -14.52
N TRP A 108 8.80 -3.79 -14.08
CA TRP A 108 7.70 -4.21 -14.93
C TRP A 108 6.85 -3.04 -15.38
N LEU A 109 6.38 -2.22 -14.46
CA LEU A 109 5.40 -1.16 -14.72
C LEU A 109 6.03 0.06 -15.40
N PHE A 110 7.29 0.37 -15.09
CA PHE A 110 7.95 1.61 -15.49
C PHE A 110 9.19 1.41 -16.40
N ALA A 111 9.39 0.22 -16.91
CA ALA A 111 10.35 -0.22 -17.94
C ALA A 111 11.83 -0.11 -17.61
N SER A 112 12.30 0.95 -17.04
CA SER A 112 13.61 1.06 -16.41
C SER A 112 13.40 1.72 -15.08
N ASP A 113 13.74 0.99 -13.99
CA ASP A 113 13.95 1.68 -12.74
C ASP A 113 15.20 2.54 -12.97
N PRO A 114 15.10 3.84 -13.24
CA PRO A 114 16.31 4.63 -13.32
C PRO A 114 16.99 4.41 -11.96
N LEU A 115 18.27 4.01 -11.99
CA LEU A 115 19.11 3.78 -10.80
C LEU A 115 18.79 4.70 -9.60
N PRO A 116 18.40 5.96 -9.84
CA PRO A 116 17.90 6.89 -8.84
C PRO A 116 16.65 6.48 -8.10
N ILE A 117 15.69 5.77 -8.72
CA ILE A 117 14.46 5.37 -8.01
C ILE A 117 14.78 4.28 -6.99
N SER A 118 15.69 3.37 -7.28
CA SER A 118 16.16 2.39 -6.31
C SER A 118 16.94 3.02 -5.15
N LEU A 119 17.68 4.08 -5.40
CA LEU A 119 18.35 4.89 -4.37
C LEU A 119 17.35 5.69 -3.52
N LEU A 120 16.23 6.11 -4.09
CA LEU A 120 15.16 6.84 -3.40
C LEU A 120 14.42 5.96 -2.39
N SER A 121 14.38 4.66 -2.59
CA SER A 121 13.76 3.71 -1.67
C SER A 121 14.68 3.37 -0.49
N LYS A 122 16.00 3.59 -0.60
CA LYS A 122 16.91 3.41 0.53
C LYS A 122 16.70 4.55 1.54
N ARG A 123 16.27 4.21 2.75
CA ARG A 123 16.14 5.14 3.87
C ARG A 123 17.45 5.92 4.07
N GLY A 124 17.38 7.23 4.07
CA GLY A 124 18.51 8.11 4.46
C GLY A 124 18.90 9.19 3.45
N VAL A 125 18.42 9.19 2.21
CA VAL A 125 18.71 10.29 1.29
C VAL A 125 17.69 11.41 1.50
N THR A 126 17.92 12.22 2.54
CA THR A 126 17.01 13.31 2.96
C THR A 126 17.24 14.64 2.22
N ARG A 127 18.30 14.78 1.43
CA ARG A 127 18.56 16.03 0.70
C ARG A 127 17.76 16.08 -0.61
N SER A 128 16.65 16.81 -0.58
CA SER A 128 15.71 16.98 -1.69
C SER A 128 16.37 17.44 -3.01
N ASP A 129 17.39 18.29 -2.95
CA ASP A 129 18.00 18.90 -4.14
C ASP A 129 18.96 17.96 -4.90
N THR A 130 19.73 17.13 -4.18
CA THR A 130 20.58 16.12 -4.84
C THR A 130 19.71 15.08 -5.52
N LEU A 131 18.60 14.70 -4.89
CA LEU A 131 17.67 13.73 -5.39
C LEU A 131 16.90 14.23 -6.61
N SER A 132 16.44 15.48 -6.57
CA SER A 132 15.79 16.12 -7.71
C SER A 132 16.72 16.18 -8.92
N ARG A 133 18.01 16.51 -8.72
CA ARG A 133 19.03 16.50 -9.78
C ARG A 133 19.28 15.10 -10.35
N ILE A 134 19.28 14.07 -9.51
CA ILE A 134 19.47 12.68 -9.96
C ILE A 134 18.28 12.21 -10.80
N VAL A 135 17.05 12.49 -10.35
CA VAL A 135 15.83 12.14 -11.09
C VAL A 135 15.73 12.96 -12.37
N ASP A 136 16.04 14.25 -12.32
CA ASP A 136 16.06 15.13 -13.50
C ASP A 136 17.06 14.61 -14.56
N ARG A 137 18.23 14.18 -14.12
CA ARG A 137 19.25 13.59 -15.01
C ARG A 137 18.83 12.24 -15.59
N ALA A 138 18.17 11.39 -14.80
CA ALA A 138 17.65 10.10 -15.26
C ALA A 138 16.48 10.25 -16.24
N VAL A 139 15.63 11.28 -16.05
CA VAL A 139 14.50 11.57 -16.92
C VAL A 139 14.94 12.32 -18.18
N THR A 140 16.04 13.06 -18.14
CA THR A 140 16.60 13.82 -19.28
C THR A 140 17.57 13.03 -20.14
N VAL A 141 17.90 11.79 -19.80
CA VAL A 141 18.72 10.92 -20.68
C VAL A 141 18.02 10.74 -22.02
N ARG A 142 18.75 11.11 -23.07
CA ARG A 142 18.33 11.36 -24.45
C ARG A 142 17.47 10.25 -25.05
N PRO A 143 16.39 10.61 -25.79
CA PRO A 143 15.77 9.69 -26.72
C PRO A 143 16.82 9.39 -27.83
N GLY A 144 17.25 8.14 -27.95
CA GLY A 144 18.15 7.74 -29.03
C GLY A 144 19.13 6.62 -28.72
N SER A 145 19.29 6.19 -27.48
CA SER A 145 19.96 4.92 -27.22
C SER A 145 18.89 3.82 -27.16
N GLU A 146 18.98 2.83 -28.01
CA GLU A 146 18.12 1.61 -27.99
C GLU A 146 18.17 0.84 -26.66
N ALA A 147 19.09 1.22 -25.78
CA ALA A 147 19.19 0.74 -24.39
C ALA A 147 18.36 1.60 -23.39
N ALA A 148 17.82 2.73 -23.79
CA ALA A 148 16.93 3.52 -22.97
C ALA A 148 15.53 2.90 -23.09
N GLY A 149 15.06 2.25 -22.05
CA GLY A 149 13.73 1.69 -21.97
C GLY A 149 12.64 2.68 -22.38
N ARG A 150 11.45 2.17 -22.65
CA ARG A 150 10.25 2.90 -23.06
C ARG A 150 10.12 4.24 -22.33
N SER A 151 10.03 5.34 -23.08
CA SER A 151 9.70 6.65 -22.49
C SER A 151 8.33 6.58 -21.82
N THR A 152 8.26 6.88 -20.53
CA THR A 152 7.00 6.92 -19.80
C THR A 152 6.24 8.20 -20.03
N ALA A 153 4.91 8.16 -19.94
CA ALA A 153 4.06 9.33 -20.03
C ALA A 153 4.40 10.34 -18.93
N LEU A 154 4.75 9.82 -17.75
CA LEU A 154 5.16 10.64 -16.62
C LEU A 154 6.53 11.30 -16.81
N ALA A 155 7.48 10.58 -17.40
CA ALA A 155 8.76 11.18 -17.81
C ALA A 155 8.57 12.30 -18.85
N GLY A 156 7.61 12.12 -19.77
CA GLY A 156 7.19 13.16 -20.71
C GLY A 156 6.63 14.40 -20.02
N LEU A 157 5.76 14.20 -19.03
CA LEU A 157 5.18 15.29 -18.22
C LEU A 157 6.27 16.08 -17.48
N ILE A 158 7.23 15.39 -16.87
CA ILE A 158 8.33 16.02 -16.13
C ILE A 158 9.24 16.83 -17.09
N ARG A 159 9.54 16.27 -18.27
CA ARG A 159 10.36 16.99 -19.28
C ARG A 159 9.66 18.19 -19.88
N GLY A 160 8.33 18.12 -20.05
CA GLY A 160 7.52 19.21 -20.60
C GLY A 160 7.23 20.35 -19.61
N ALA A 161 7.55 20.18 -18.33
CA ALA A 161 7.38 21.23 -17.35
C ALA A 161 8.43 22.34 -17.56
N SER A 162 7.98 23.52 -17.96
CA SER A 162 8.84 24.69 -18.21
C SER A 162 9.24 25.39 -16.91
N ASP A 163 8.36 25.36 -15.90
CA ASP A 163 8.64 25.96 -14.59
C ASP A 163 9.44 24.96 -13.72
N PRO A 164 10.58 25.39 -13.14
CA PRO A 164 11.37 24.60 -12.20
C PRO A 164 10.57 24.10 -10.99
N LEU A 165 9.60 24.90 -10.51
CA LEU A 165 8.74 24.51 -9.38
C LEU A 165 7.79 23.39 -9.79
N ASP A 166 7.14 23.50 -10.94
CA ASP A 166 6.27 22.45 -11.50
C ASP A 166 7.04 21.14 -11.72
N ARG A 167 8.28 21.23 -12.25
CA ARG A 167 9.16 20.07 -12.41
C ARG A 167 9.49 19.42 -11.08
N LYS A 168 9.82 20.20 -10.06
CA LYS A 168 10.11 19.70 -8.70
C LYS A 168 8.90 19.00 -8.10
N GLN A 169 7.72 19.57 -8.25
CA GLN A 169 6.46 18.98 -7.80
C GLN A 169 6.15 17.67 -8.54
N ALA A 170 6.26 17.64 -9.86
CA ALA A 170 6.05 16.45 -10.67
C ALA A 170 6.99 15.31 -10.27
N ILE A 171 8.27 15.61 -10.03
CA ILE A 171 9.26 14.64 -9.53
C ILE A 171 8.88 14.11 -8.15
N ALA A 172 8.47 14.97 -7.22
CA ALA A 172 8.06 14.57 -5.87
C ALA A 172 6.82 13.67 -5.90
N MET A 173 5.86 13.99 -6.76
CA MET A 173 4.66 13.19 -6.98
C MET A 173 4.97 11.84 -7.61
N TYR A 174 5.83 11.81 -8.63
CA TYR A 174 6.28 10.56 -9.25
C TYR A 174 6.86 9.60 -8.21
N ARG A 175 7.79 10.10 -7.40
CA ARG A 175 8.40 9.31 -6.33
C ARG A 175 7.37 8.72 -5.39
N ARG A 176 6.47 9.57 -4.91
CA ARG A 176 5.46 9.16 -3.93
C ARG A 176 4.46 8.18 -4.51
N ALA A 177 3.94 8.47 -5.70
CA ALA A 177 2.92 7.65 -6.32
C ALA A 177 3.46 6.27 -6.74
N THR A 178 4.65 6.21 -7.36
CA THR A 178 5.31 4.93 -7.71
C THR A 178 5.68 4.12 -6.47
N ALA A 179 6.24 4.75 -5.45
CA ALA A 179 6.58 4.08 -4.21
C ALA A 179 5.29 3.53 -3.54
N THR A 180 4.28 4.36 -3.38
CA THR A 180 3.03 3.96 -2.72
C THR A 180 2.33 2.82 -3.46
N LEU A 181 2.28 2.85 -4.80
CA LEU A 181 1.69 1.78 -5.60
C LEU A 181 2.49 0.49 -5.47
N CYS A 182 3.80 0.52 -5.79
CA CYS A 182 4.62 -0.69 -5.80
C CYS A 182 4.79 -1.27 -4.40
N ASP A 183 5.01 -0.43 -3.38
CA ASP A 183 5.15 -0.88 -2.00
C ASP A 183 3.83 -1.46 -1.47
N GLY A 184 2.69 -0.84 -1.81
CA GLY A 184 1.36 -1.33 -1.42
C GLY A 184 1.01 -2.67 -2.05
N VAL A 185 1.26 -2.83 -3.36
CA VAL A 185 1.04 -4.09 -4.08
C VAL A 185 2.00 -5.18 -3.56
N ALA A 186 3.28 -4.86 -3.37
CA ALA A 186 4.27 -5.79 -2.83
C ALA A 186 3.94 -6.24 -1.41
N ALA A 187 3.46 -5.32 -0.57
CA ALA A 187 3.01 -5.64 0.78
C ALA A 187 1.78 -6.57 0.76
N LEU A 188 0.78 -6.27 -0.06
CA LEU A 188 -0.41 -7.12 -0.21
C LEU A 188 -0.03 -8.52 -0.69
N ALA A 189 0.77 -8.63 -1.74
CA ALA A 189 1.20 -9.92 -2.27
C ALA A 189 2.02 -10.72 -1.25
N GLY A 190 2.95 -10.07 -0.54
CA GLY A 190 3.73 -10.71 0.51
C GLY A 190 2.89 -11.19 1.68
N ASN A 191 1.93 -10.37 2.11
CA ASN A 191 0.99 -10.75 3.17
C ASN A 191 0.12 -11.94 2.74
N ALA A 192 -0.33 -11.98 1.47
CA ALA A 192 -1.12 -13.07 0.93
C ALA A 192 -0.32 -14.39 0.86
N LEU A 193 0.91 -14.35 0.34
CA LEU A 193 1.80 -15.52 0.33
C LEU A 193 2.01 -16.10 1.74
N TRP A 194 2.19 -15.21 2.71
CA TRP A 194 2.34 -15.61 4.10
C TRP A 194 1.10 -16.31 4.66
N LEU A 195 -0.10 -15.73 4.46
CA LEU A 195 -1.35 -16.30 4.95
C LEU A 195 -1.67 -17.64 4.27
N LEU A 196 -1.50 -17.71 2.95
CA LEU A 196 -1.69 -18.94 2.18
C LEU A 196 -0.75 -20.06 2.63
N ARG A 197 0.51 -19.74 2.90
CA ARG A 197 1.45 -20.71 3.43
C ARG A 197 1.02 -21.20 4.80
N GLN A 198 0.61 -20.31 5.71
CA GLN A 198 0.15 -20.72 7.04
C GLN A 198 -1.09 -21.62 7.00
N GLU A 199 -2.03 -21.31 6.12
CA GLU A 199 -3.21 -22.13 5.92
C GLU A 199 -2.84 -23.56 5.48
N ARG A 200 -1.89 -23.68 4.55
CA ARG A 200 -1.41 -24.98 4.06
C ARG A 200 -0.65 -25.77 5.11
N GLU A 201 0.25 -25.13 5.83
CA GLU A 201 0.97 -25.75 6.95
C GLU A 201 -0.01 -26.34 7.98
N GLN A 202 -1.15 -25.69 8.20
CA GLN A 202 -2.22 -26.19 9.07
C GLN A 202 -2.96 -27.39 8.48
N ARG A 203 -3.05 -27.49 7.14
CA ARG A 203 -3.66 -28.63 6.44
C ARG A 203 -2.70 -29.80 6.19
N GLY A 204 -1.41 -29.63 6.50
CA GLY A 204 -0.37 -30.62 6.21
C GLY A 204 0.02 -30.73 4.73
N GLU A 205 -0.21 -29.66 3.96
CA GLU A 205 0.11 -29.60 2.54
C GLU A 205 1.55 -29.15 2.34
N GLU A 206 2.36 -29.94 1.62
CA GLU A 206 3.81 -29.66 1.44
C GLU A 206 4.14 -28.71 0.27
N ARG A 207 3.23 -28.53 -0.69
CA ARG A 207 3.51 -27.75 -1.91
C ARG A 207 2.86 -26.38 -1.92
N ASP A 208 3.63 -25.37 -2.30
CA ASP A 208 3.14 -24.02 -2.57
C ASP A 208 2.43 -23.97 -3.96
N ALA A 209 1.16 -24.38 -4.02
CA ALA A 209 0.32 -24.25 -5.21
C ALA A 209 -0.54 -22.99 -5.16
N ALA A 210 -0.93 -22.41 -6.29
CA ALA A 210 -1.89 -21.32 -6.30
C ALA A 210 -3.25 -21.76 -5.73
N PRO A 211 -3.94 -20.93 -4.94
CA PRO A 211 -5.31 -21.23 -4.53
C PRO A 211 -6.25 -21.19 -5.73
N ALA A 212 -7.39 -21.90 -5.62
CA ALA A 212 -8.39 -21.91 -6.70
C ALA A 212 -8.96 -20.51 -7.00
N ASP A 213 -9.08 -19.66 -5.99
CA ASP A 213 -9.50 -18.26 -6.12
C ASP A 213 -8.47 -17.33 -5.45
N LEU A 214 -7.51 -16.89 -6.24
CA LEU A 214 -6.45 -15.99 -5.78
C LEU A 214 -6.97 -14.60 -5.45
N THR A 215 -7.97 -14.13 -6.18
CA THR A 215 -8.61 -12.83 -5.93
C THR A 215 -9.32 -12.82 -4.58
N ALA A 216 -10.07 -13.86 -4.24
CA ALA A 216 -10.70 -14.03 -2.93
C ALA A 216 -9.65 -14.06 -1.80
N ALA A 217 -8.54 -14.76 -2.01
CA ALA A 217 -7.42 -14.77 -1.05
C ALA A 217 -6.81 -13.38 -0.84
N LEU A 218 -6.70 -12.56 -1.87
CA LEU A 218 -6.22 -11.18 -1.78
C LEU A 218 -7.19 -10.26 -1.02
N TRP A 219 -8.49 -10.41 -1.24
CA TRP A 219 -9.49 -9.66 -0.49
C TRP A 219 -9.48 -10.04 1.01
N GLU A 220 -9.37 -11.33 1.32
CA GLU A 220 -9.25 -11.77 2.72
C GLU A 220 -7.93 -11.30 3.34
N THR A 221 -6.86 -11.25 2.57
CA THR A 221 -5.60 -10.66 3.01
C THR A 221 -5.74 -9.18 3.33
N LEU A 222 -6.44 -8.40 2.51
CA LEU A 222 -6.74 -6.99 2.79
C LEU A 222 -7.58 -6.82 4.05
N ARG A 223 -8.43 -7.78 4.39
CA ARG A 223 -9.17 -7.77 5.64
C ARG A 223 -8.25 -8.04 6.84
N LEU A 224 -7.47 -9.11 6.79
CA LEU A 224 -6.64 -9.53 7.92
C LEU A 224 -5.36 -8.73 8.08
N LEU A 225 -4.68 -8.42 6.99
CA LEU A 225 -3.38 -7.74 6.97
C LEU A 225 -3.42 -6.55 6.01
N PRO A 226 -4.31 -5.56 6.23
CA PRO A 226 -4.37 -4.40 5.35
C PRO A 226 -3.03 -3.65 5.37
N PRO A 227 -2.39 -3.39 4.21
CA PRO A 227 -1.17 -2.58 4.20
C PRO A 227 -1.36 -1.22 4.87
N ALA A 228 -2.48 -0.55 4.62
CA ALA A 228 -2.87 0.67 5.31
C ALA A 228 -3.70 0.34 6.56
N TRP A 229 -3.02 -0.10 7.62
CA TRP A 229 -3.65 -0.60 8.84
C TRP A 229 -4.18 0.50 9.78
N MET A 230 -3.64 1.72 9.66
CA MET A 230 -4.00 2.89 10.46
C MET A 230 -3.95 4.15 9.61
N LEU A 231 -4.92 5.04 9.79
CA LEU A 231 -4.97 6.36 9.19
C LEU A 231 -4.99 7.42 10.28
N TRP A 232 -4.15 8.43 10.17
CA TRP A 232 -4.04 9.49 11.16
C TRP A 232 -4.79 10.74 10.72
N ARG A 233 -5.55 11.32 11.64
CA ARG A 233 -6.20 12.63 11.47
C ARG A 233 -5.72 13.54 12.58
N LYS A 234 -5.16 14.68 12.22
CA LYS A 234 -4.81 15.71 13.18
C LYS A 234 -6.06 16.35 13.72
N GLY A 235 -6.02 16.67 15.01
CA GLY A 235 -7.12 17.21 15.75
C GLY A 235 -7.66 18.50 15.18
N GLY A 236 -8.83 18.78 15.55
CA GLY A 236 -9.61 19.96 15.27
C GLY A 236 -10.98 19.81 15.89
N ASP A 237 -11.62 20.92 16.16
CA ASP A 237 -12.96 20.96 16.76
C ASP A 237 -14.01 20.23 15.90
N ALA A 238 -13.69 19.97 14.63
CA ALA A 238 -14.58 19.27 13.70
C ALA A 238 -14.97 17.85 14.13
N TYR A 239 -14.16 17.21 15.00
CA TYR A 239 -14.41 15.82 15.42
C TYR A 239 -15.09 15.71 16.80
N THR A 240 -15.06 16.76 17.61
CA THR A 240 -15.58 16.73 18.99
C THR A 240 -17.09 16.48 19.06
N ALA A 241 -17.83 16.92 18.04
CA ALA A 241 -19.27 16.70 17.96
C ALA A 241 -19.65 15.27 17.52
N LEU A 242 -18.69 14.48 17.05
CA LEU A 242 -18.96 13.16 16.49
C LEU A 242 -19.04 12.07 17.55
N HIS A 243 -18.27 12.20 18.64
CA HIS A 243 -18.25 11.22 19.71
C HIS A 243 -17.77 11.83 21.04
N PRO A 244 -18.39 11.47 22.20
CA PRO A 244 -18.04 12.03 23.51
C PRO A 244 -16.59 11.82 23.93
N GLU A 245 -15.94 10.74 23.47
CA GLU A 245 -14.54 10.45 23.76
C GLU A 245 -13.54 11.35 23.01
N ILE A 246 -14.01 12.08 21.99
CA ILE A 246 -13.14 12.96 21.19
C ILE A 246 -13.23 14.37 21.78
N GLY A 247 -12.19 14.75 22.52
CA GLY A 247 -12.08 16.09 23.10
C GLY A 247 -11.49 17.12 22.12
N PRO A 248 -11.59 18.42 22.50
CA PRO A 248 -10.98 19.51 21.74
C PRO A 248 -9.47 19.29 21.59
N GLY A 249 -8.95 19.38 20.36
CA GLY A 249 -7.52 19.21 20.07
C GLY A 249 -7.01 17.77 20.00
N ASP A 250 -7.87 16.77 20.26
CA ASP A 250 -7.47 15.37 20.15
C ASP A 250 -7.12 15.02 18.69
N ASP A 251 -6.04 14.28 18.53
CA ASP A 251 -5.78 13.55 17.27
C ASP A 251 -6.66 12.29 17.19
N VAL A 252 -7.09 11.93 16.00
CA VAL A 252 -7.90 10.72 15.78
C VAL A 252 -7.12 9.71 14.93
N ALA A 253 -6.91 8.53 15.48
CA ALA A 253 -6.31 7.39 14.79
C ALA A 253 -7.40 6.42 14.35
N LEU A 254 -7.65 6.32 13.05
CA LEU A 254 -8.61 5.40 12.46
C LEU A 254 -7.95 4.05 12.22
N PHE A 255 -8.57 2.95 12.65
CA PHE A 255 -8.01 1.61 12.58
C PHE A 255 -8.82 0.68 11.67
N PRO A 256 -8.64 0.71 10.32
CA PRO A 256 -9.18 -0.33 9.45
C PRO A 256 -8.83 -1.74 9.93
N LEU A 257 -7.60 -1.96 10.40
CA LEU A 257 -7.16 -3.25 10.91
C LEU A 257 -8.05 -3.81 12.01
N LEU A 258 -8.43 -2.99 12.99
CA LEU A 258 -9.28 -3.42 14.10
C LEU A 258 -10.73 -3.60 13.64
N MET A 259 -11.24 -2.66 12.84
CA MET A 259 -12.58 -2.72 12.26
C MET A 259 -12.77 -4.00 11.42
N HIS A 260 -11.79 -4.35 10.59
CA HIS A 260 -11.80 -5.56 9.76
C HIS A 260 -11.73 -6.86 10.57
N ARG A 261 -11.49 -6.79 11.88
CA ARG A 261 -11.34 -7.93 12.78
C ARG A 261 -12.32 -7.88 13.95
N HIS A 262 -13.24 -6.92 13.95
CA HIS A 262 -14.18 -6.77 15.05
C HIS A 262 -15.27 -7.84 14.97
N PRO A 263 -15.56 -8.58 16.07
CA PRO A 263 -16.53 -9.68 16.06
C PRO A 263 -17.96 -9.24 15.76
N ASP A 264 -18.32 -7.98 16.04
CA ASP A 264 -19.65 -7.44 15.69
C ASP A 264 -19.86 -7.30 14.18
N TYR A 265 -18.78 -7.28 13.40
CA TYR A 265 -18.86 -7.12 11.95
C TYR A 265 -18.52 -8.39 11.18
N TRP A 266 -17.72 -9.29 11.78
CA TRP A 266 -17.18 -10.44 11.09
C TRP A 266 -17.33 -11.71 11.94
N SER A 267 -17.92 -12.75 11.38
CA SER A 267 -17.84 -14.09 11.95
C SER A 267 -16.42 -14.64 11.82
N ASP A 268 -15.93 -15.36 12.85
CA ASP A 268 -14.55 -15.87 12.88
C ASP A 268 -13.51 -14.81 12.43
N PRO A 269 -13.47 -13.65 13.11
CA PRO A 269 -12.79 -12.45 12.59
C PRO A 269 -11.28 -12.62 12.46
N MET A 270 -10.69 -13.59 13.16
CA MET A 270 -9.25 -13.84 13.17
C MET A 270 -8.82 -14.95 12.21
N GLU A 271 -9.76 -15.61 11.55
CA GLU A 271 -9.46 -16.70 10.64
C GLU A 271 -9.30 -16.22 9.20
N PHE A 272 -8.35 -16.83 8.49
CA PHE A 272 -8.16 -16.59 7.06
C PHE A 272 -9.14 -17.47 6.30
N ARG A 273 -10.17 -16.85 5.73
CA ARG A 273 -11.29 -17.52 5.07
C ARG A 273 -11.57 -16.86 3.72
N PRO A 274 -10.80 -17.16 2.67
CA PRO A 274 -10.99 -16.60 1.32
C PRO A 274 -12.40 -16.78 0.76
N GLU A 275 -13.08 -17.88 1.14
CA GLU A 275 -14.43 -18.19 0.71
C GLU A 275 -15.47 -17.13 1.07
N ARG A 276 -15.17 -16.21 2.00
CA ARG A 276 -16.04 -15.04 2.30
C ARG A 276 -16.28 -14.17 1.08
N TRP A 277 -15.34 -14.15 0.17
CA TRP A 277 -15.33 -13.28 -0.99
C TRP A 277 -15.79 -13.97 -2.27
N THR A 278 -16.02 -15.29 -2.23
CA THR A 278 -16.50 -16.05 -3.38
C THR A 278 -17.90 -15.58 -3.76
N GLY A 279 -18.06 -15.14 -5.01
CA GLY A 279 -19.33 -14.62 -5.53
C GLY A 279 -19.67 -13.19 -5.08
N VAL A 280 -18.82 -12.52 -4.32
CA VAL A 280 -19.01 -11.12 -3.93
C VAL A 280 -18.59 -10.21 -5.11
N ALA A 281 -19.56 -9.61 -5.78
CA ALA A 281 -19.30 -8.79 -6.97
C ALA A 281 -18.51 -7.50 -6.66
N ASP A 282 -18.73 -6.89 -5.51
CA ASP A 282 -18.07 -5.65 -5.09
C ASP A 282 -17.68 -5.73 -3.59
N PRO A 283 -16.50 -6.28 -3.29
CA PRO A 283 -16.04 -6.41 -1.91
C PRO A 283 -15.97 -5.09 -1.15
N GLU A 284 -15.71 -3.96 -1.82
CA GLU A 284 -15.62 -2.64 -1.19
C GLU A 284 -16.96 -2.14 -0.63
N LYS A 285 -18.09 -2.75 -1.03
CA LYS A 285 -19.40 -2.44 -0.47
C LYS A 285 -19.75 -3.26 0.78
N THR A 286 -18.89 -4.20 1.16
CA THR A 286 -19.10 -4.99 2.38
C THR A 286 -19.02 -4.08 3.60
N PRO A 287 -20.03 -4.08 4.48
CA PRO A 287 -20.01 -3.27 5.70
C PRO A 287 -18.74 -3.53 6.53
N ALA A 288 -18.23 -2.48 7.14
CA ALA A 288 -16.99 -2.52 7.94
C ALA A 288 -15.74 -3.03 7.19
N PHE A 289 -15.74 -2.97 5.85
CA PHE A 289 -14.58 -3.27 5.02
C PHE A 289 -14.11 -2.04 4.25
N MET A 290 -12.95 -1.51 4.62
CA MET A 290 -12.42 -0.27 4.08
C MET A 290 -10.94 -0.38 3.71
N PRO A 291 -10.58 -1.25 2.77
CA PRO A 291 -9.18 -1.48 2.41
C PRO A 291 -8.53 -0.29 1.70
N PHE A 292 -9.32 0.55 1.03
CA PHE A 292 -8.86 1.65 0.19
C PHE A 292 -9.37 3.03 0.62
N GLY A 293 -9.93 3.13 1.82
CA GLY A 293 -10.53 4.37 2.32
C GLY A 293 -11.93 4.64 1.77
N PHE A 294 -12.52 5.76 2.19
CA PHE A 294 -13.88 6.19 1.82
C PHE A 294 -13.90 7.33 0.81
N ASP A 295 -15.10 7.69 0.37
CA ASP A 295 -15.37 8.80 -0.52
C ASP A 295 -14.58 10.06 -0.17
N GLY A 296 -14.05 10.75 -1.16
CA GLY A 296 -13.18 11.92 -0.99
C GLY A 296 -11.74 11.61 -0.53
N ALA A 297 -11.51 10.50 0.17
CA ALA A 297 -10.19 10.05 0.64
C ALA A 297 -9.82 8.65 0.14
N ARG A 298 -10.46 8.17 -0.94
CA ARG A 298 -10.17 6.86 -1.53
C ARG A 298 -8.78 6.80 -2.15
N CYS A 299 -8.18 5.62 -2.09
CA CYS A 299 -6.94 5.32 -2.80
C CYS A 299 -7.14 5.49 -4.30
N TRP A 300 -6.31 6.32 -4.93
CA TRP A 300 -6.36 6.54 -6.38
C TRP A 300 -6.06 5.27 -7.18
N ALA A 301 -5.28 4.35 -6.60
CA ALA A 301 -4.84 3.10 -7.24
C ALA A 301 -5.74 1.90 -6.92
N LYS A 302 -6.89 2.09 -6.26
CA LYS A 302 -7.75 0.98 -5.80
C LYS A 302 -8.05 -0.07 -6.88
N HIS A 303 -8.28 0.37 -8.11
CA HIS A 303 -8.56 -0.52 -9.24
C HIS A 303 -7.33 -1.26 -9.78
N LEU A 304 -6.13 -0.88 -9.33
CA LEU A 304 -4.87 -1.46 -9.79
C LEU A 304 -4.26 -2.43 -8.77
N VAL A 305 -4.54 -2.22 -7.48
CA VAL A 305 -3.80 -2.91 -6.39
C VAL A 305 -4.05 -4.41 -6.42
N VAL A 306 -5.31 -4.84 -6.41
CA VAL A 306 -5.65 -6.28 -6.39
C VAL A 306 -5.23 -6.98 -7.68
N PRO A 307 -5.57 -6.48 -8.89
CA PRO A 307 -5.12 -7.12 -10.13
C PRO A 307 -3.60 -7.20 -10.31
N LEU A 308 -2.86 -6.18 -9.84
CA LEU A 308 -1.39 -6.21 -9.87
C LEU A 308 -0.81 -7.22 -8.87
N ALA A 309 -1.39 -7.32 -7.67
CA ALA A 309 -0.98 -8.31 -6.68
C ALA A 309 -1.28 -9.74 -7.18
N GLU A 310 -2.43 -9.96 -7.80
CA GLU A 310 -2.79 -11.24 -8.43
C GLU A 310 -1.78 -11.64 -9.49
N ARG A 311 -1.45 -10.76 -10.43
CA ARG A 311 -0.44 -11.06 -11.45
C ARG A 311 0.93 -11.31 -10.87
N LEU A 312 1.33 -10.57 -9.84
CA LEU A 312 2.61 -10.80 -9.15
C LEU A 312 2.64 -12.19 -8.51
N LEU A 313 1.56 -12.59 -7.85
CA LEU A 313 1.42 -13.91 -7.23
C LEU A 313 1.35 -15.02 -8.27
N THR A 314 0.65 -14.83 -9.38
CA THR A 314 0.64 -15.79 -10.50
C THR A 314 2.07 -16.07 -10.98
N VAL A 315 2.87 -15.02 -11.21
CA VAL A 315 4.28 -15.20 -11.59
C VAL A 315 5.06 -15.96 -10.50
N ALA A 316 4.81 -15.66 -9.23
CA ALA A 316 5.49 -16.33 -8.12
C ALA A 316 5.14 -17.84 -8.07
N PHE A 317 3.87 -18.19 -8.16
CA PHE A 317 3.40 -19.58 -8.13
C PHE A 317 3.84 -20.38 -9.37
N ASP A 318 3.67 -19.82 -10.56
CA ASP A 318 4.06 -20.46 -11.83
C ASP A 318 5.55 -20.80 -11.90
N ASN A 319 6.36 -20.12 -11.13
CA ASN A 319 7.81 -20.33 -11.08
C ASN A 319 8.30 -20.95 -9.76
N GLY A 320 7.40 -21.54 -8.99
CA GLY A 320 7.74 -22.27 -7.78
C GLY A 320 8.49 -21.43 -6.74
N LEU A 321 8.04 -20.19 -6.53
CA LEU A 321 8.65 -19.32 -5.52
C LEU A 321 8.44 -19.91 -4.13
N VAL A 322 9.54 -20.22 -3.43
CA VAL A 322 9.53 -20.75 -2.07
C VAL A 322 9.86 -19.60 -1.11
N ILE A 323 9.03 -19.43 -0.07
CA ILE A 323 9.26 -18.44 0.98
C ILE A 323 9.97 -19.07 2.17
N ARG A 324 10.95 -18.35 2.74
CA ARG A 324 11.70 -18.74 3.92
C ARG A 324 11.57 -17.66 5.00
N GLY A 325 11.18 -18.02 6.15
CA GLY A 325 10.96 -17.07 7.24
C GLY A 325 9.55 -17.14 7.80
N PRO A 326 9.10 -16.23 8.67
CA PRO A 326 9.35 -14.79 8.67
C PRO A 326 10.65 -14.39 9.38
N HIS A 327 11.18 -13.22 9.06
CA HIS A 327 12.19 -12.58 9.90
C HIS A 327 11.50 -12.02 11.16
N ARG A 328 11.70 -12.69 12.28
CA ARG A 328 11.01 -12.40 13.56
C ARG A 328 11.35 -11.04 14.16
N ASP A 329 12.51 -10.49 13.82
CA ASP A 329 13.10 -9.36 14.56
C ASP A 329 12.99 -8.00 13.86
N ALA A 330 12.22 -7.90 12.78
CA ALA A 330 12.05 -6.63 12.10
C ALA A 330 10.85 -5.87 12.67
N PRO A 331 11.06 -4.83 13.50
CA PRO A 331 9.96 -4.03 14.00
C PRO A 331 9.20 -3.42 12.81
N VAL A 332 7.90 -3.59 12.81
CA VAL A 332 7.03 -2.87 11.86
C VAL A 332 6.92 -1.43 12.37
N PRO A 333 7.45 -0.43 11.65
CA PRO A 333 7.31 0.96 12.08
C PRO A 333 5.83 1.35 12.14
N LEU A 334 5.42 2.02 13.21
CA LEU A 334 4.03 2.48 13.45
C LEU A 334 3.40 3.30 12.32
N ARG A 335 4.19 3.81 11.39
CA ARG A 335 3.75 4.65 10.25
C ARG A 335 4.09 4.06 8.88
N SER A 336 4.58 2.82 8.81
CA SER A 336 4.86 2.15 7.54
C SER A 336 3.73 1.20 7.16
N LEU A 337 3.70 0.81 5.89
CA LEU A 337 2.79 -0.22 5.42
C LEU A 337 3.01 -1.51 6.21
N LEU A 338 1.92 -2.14 6.64
CA LEU A 338 1.97 -3.45 7.24
C LEU A 338 2.41 -4.47 6.19
N SER A 339 3.57 -5.08 6.39
CA SER A 339 4.15 -6.04 5.46
C SER A 339 4.90 -7.11 6.21
N VAL A 340 4.62 -8.36 5.88
CA VAL A 340 5.42 -9.50 6.34
C VAL A 340 6.77 -9.48 5.63
N ARG A 341 7.84 -9.78 6.37
CA ARG A 341 9.20 -9.87 5.82
C ARG A 341 9.65 -11.32 5.80
N PHE A 342 10.13 -11.74 4.66
CA PHE A 342 10.69 -13.07 4.44
C PHE A 342 11.68 -13.05 3.27
N ASP A 343 12.48 -14.09 3.16
CA ASP A 343 13.28 -14.34 1.97
C ASP A 343 12.53 -15.26 1.02
N ALA A 344 12.70 -15.01 -0.28
CA ALA A 344 12.14 -15.84 -1.33
C ALA A 344 13.25 -16.39 -2.22
N ALA A 345 13.12 -17.65 -2.62
CA ALA A 345 13.94 -18.30 -3.61
C ALA A 345 13.06 -18.85 -4.73
N THR A 346 13.53 -18.80 -5.97
CA THR A 346 12.88 -19.53 -7.06
C THR A 346 13.24 -21.00 -6.94
N GLY A 347 12.28 -21.89 -7.21
CA GLY A 347 12.53 -23.32 -7.35
C GLY A 347 13.60 -23.56 -8.43
N ALA A 348 14.47 -24.53 -8.17
CA ALA A 348 15.49 -24.96 -9.13
C ALA A 348 14.84 -25.68 -10.30
#